data_6bf877b0e4157ffed76c49b839bf3eba
#
_entry.id   6bf877b0e4157ffed76c49b839bf3eba
#
_cell.length_a   1.000
_cell.length_b   1.000
_cell.length_c   1.000
_cell.angle_alpha   90.00
_cell.angle_beta   90.00
_cell.angle_gamma   90.00
#
_symmetry.space_group_name_H-M   'P 1'
#
loop_
_entity.id
_entity.type
_entity.pdbx_description
1 polymer ?
#
loop_
_entity_poly.entity_id
_entity_poly.type
_entity_poly.pdbx_seq_one_letter_code
_entity_poly.pdbx_strand_id
1 'polypeptide(L)'
;AEHKVRDRIVREVAAAGSVAHVSGVPEEVKSVYRTAHDISPESHIKMQAASQKYTDNAVSKTINFPHSATIDEVANAYMMSWKMGCKGITIYRDGSKDIQILSVGSEKKSEIQGSQIIQSKIKTETLKERTAKGKHMSVCPECGGKLAIEEGCAKCYGCGYSVCQG
;
A
#
# COMPACT_ATOMS: atom_id res chain seq x y z
N ALA A 1 4.54 -0.50 39.60
CA ALA A 1 4.11 0.80 39.04
C ALA A 1 4.60 0.99 37.60
N GLU A 2 5.87 0.73 37.30
CA GLU A 2 6.47 0.88 35.96
C GLU A 2 5.81 0.06 34.85
N HIS A 3 5.53 -1.21 35.10
CA HIS A 3 4.84 -2.06 34.11
C HIS A 3 3.47 -1.50 33.68
N LYS A 4 2.71 -0.93 34.61
CA LYS A 4 1.40 -0.34 34.29
C LYS A 4 1.53 0.90 33.40
N VAL A 5 2.58 1.72 33.62
CA VAL A 5 2.85 2.91 32.79
C VAL A 5 3.27 2.49 31.39
N ARG A 6 4.17 1.52 31.27
CA ARG A 6 4.60 0.98 29.98
C ARG A 6 3.42 0.41 29.21
N ASP A 7 2.61 -0.44 29.84
CA ASP A 7 1.48 -1.09 29.18
C ASP A 7 0.40 -0.08 28.75
N ARG A 8 0.24 1.04 29.49
CA ARG A 8 -0.60 2.15 29.08
C ARG A 8 -0.05 2.83 27.83
N ILE A 9 1.23 3.23 27.85
CA ILE A 9 1.89 3.87 26.70
C ILE A 9 1.80 3.00 25.46
N VAL A 10 2.09 1.71 25.58
CA VAL A 10 2.01 0.77 24.44
C VAL A 10 0.60 0.71 23.85
N ARG A 11 -0.44 0.67 24.69
CA ARG A 11 -1.84 0.68 24.21
C ARG A 11 -2.22 2.01 23.55
N GLU A 12 -1.82 3.14 24.13
CA GLU A 12 -2.08 4.46 23.55
C GLU A 12 -1.37 4.64 22.21
N VAL A 13 -0.11 4.21 22.10
CA VAL A 13 0.64 4.21 20.83
C VAL A 13 0.00 3.28 19.80
N ALA A 14 -0.39 2.08 20.20
CA ALA A 14 -1.06 1.14 19.30
C ALA A 14 -2.41 1.66 18.79
N ALA A 15 -3.14 2.38 19.64
CA ALA A 15 -4.41 2.98 19.27
C ALA A 15 -4.27 4.22 18.39
N ALA A 16 -3.28 5.08 18.65
CA ALA A 16 -3.06 6.34 17.92
C ALA A 16 -2.13 6.19 16.71
N GLY A 17 -1.34 5.11 16.64
CA GLY A 17 -0.30 4.89 15.62
C GLY A 17 0.90 5.82 15.72
N SER A 18 0.97 6.63 16.77
CA SER A 18 2.03 7.60 17.00
C SER A 18 2.24 7.82 18.50
N VAL A 19 3.48 8.11 18.87
CA VAL A 19 3.84 8.50 20.25
C VAL A 19 3.59 10.00 20.50
N ALA A 20 3.35 10.79 19.47
CA ALA A 20 3.29 12.27 19.54
C ALA A 20 2.25 12.78 20.57
N HIS A 21 1.12 12.10 20.66
CA HIS A 21 -0.01 12.50 21.51
C HIS A 21 -0.05 11.80 22.87
N VAL A 22 0.91 10.93 23.16
CA VAL A 22 0.91 10.13 24.39
C VAL A 22 1.38 10.96 25.57
N SER A 23 0.55 11.05 26.61
CA SER A 23 0.88 11.76 27.83
C SER A 23 1.94 11.04 28.66
N GLY A 24 2.85 11.81 29.27
CA GLY A 24 3.92 11.27 30.13
C GLY A 24 5.14 10.70 29.39
N VAL A 25 5.18 10.87 28.06
CA VAL A 25 6.39 10.60 27.26
C VAL A 25 7.15 11.92 27.09
N PRO A 26 8.48 12.00 27.42
CA PRO A 26 9.28 13.19 27.21
C PRO A 26 9.31 13.66 25.75
N GLU A 27 9.35 14.97 25.51
CA GLU A 27 9.37 15.53 24.16
C GLU A 27 10.61 15.10 23.35
N GLU A 28 11.73 14.90 24.02
CA GLU A 28 12.96 14.36 23.41
C GLU A 28 12.71 12.99 22.78
N VAL A 29 11.99 12.11 23.48
CA VAL A 29 11.61 10.80 22.98
C VAL A 29 10.62 10.91 21.82
N LYS A 30 9.59 11.75 21.97
CA LYS A 30 8.60 11.98 20.90
C LYS A 30 9.25 12.51 19.61
N SER A 31 10.26 13.37 19.74
CA SER A 31 10.97 13.94 18.58
C SER A 31 11.72 12.88 17.76
N VAL A 32 12.21 11.82 18.42
CA VAL A 32 12.96 10.73 17.77
C VAL A 32 12.03 9.69 17.17
N TYR A 33 10.95 9.33 17.87
CA TYR A 33 10.03 8.26 17.46
C TYR A 33 8.83 8.77 16.64
N ARG A 34 9.08 9.67 15.68
CA ARG A 34 8.05 10.16 14.75
C ARG A 34 7.73 9.13 13.68
N THR A 35 6.46 8.91 13.42
CA THR A 35 5.99 8.04 12.34
C THR A 35 5.87 8.80 11.01
N ALA A 36 5.65 8.08 9.92
CA ALA A 36 5.46 8.70 8.61
C ALA A 36 4.28 9.69 8.55
N HIS A 37 3.26 9.48 9.39
CA HIS A 37 2.10 10.38 9.47
C HIS A 37 2.37 11.63 10.33
N ASP A 38 3.39 11.60 11.21
CA ASP A 38 3.80 12.75 12.02
C ASP A 38 4.74 13.69 11.26
N ILE A 39 5.21 13.28 10.09
CA ILE A 39 6.16 14.03 9.26
C ILE A 39 5.40 14.72 8.13
N SER A 40 5.64 16.02 7.94
CA SER A 40 4.96 16.78 6.90
C SER A 40 5.31 16.31 5.48
N PRO A 41 4.39 16.40 4.52
CA PRO A 41 4.65 16.08 3.11
C PRO A 41 5.87 16.79 2.54
N GLU A 42 6.09 18.07 2.91
CA GLU A 42 7.27 18.83 2.46
C GLU A 42 8.58 18.21 2.97
N SER A 43 8.59 17.73 4.21
CA SER A 43 9.78 17.08 4.78
C SER A 43 10.09 15.76 4.08
N HIS A 44 9.05 15.00 3.70
CA HIS A 44 9.19 13.81 2.88
C HIS A 44 9.83 14.14 1.52
N ILE A 45 9.35 15.20 0.85
CA ILE A 45 9.88 15.63 -0.45
C ILE A 45 11.33 16.12 -0.34
N LYS A 46 11.63 16.92 0.70
CA LYS A 46 12.99 17.39 0.96
C LYS A 46 13.97 16.23 1.16
N MET A 47 13.57 15.20 1.89
CA MET A 47 14.40 14.01 2.09
C MET A 47 14.62 13.26 0.78
N GLN A 48 13.58 13.09 -0.03
CA GLN A 48 13.68 12.46 -1.36
C GLN A 48 14.63 13.25 -2.28
N ALA A 49 14.48 14.57 -2.33
CA ALA A 49 15.29 15.44 -3.14
C ALA A 49 16.77 15.42 -2.70
N ALA A 50 17.03 15.40 -1.39
CA ALA A 50 18.40 15.28 -0.89
C ALA A 50 19.07 13.98 -1.35
N SER A 51 18.34 12.87 -1.32
CA SER A 51 18.84 11.58 -1.83
C SER A 51 18.97 11.58 -3.36
N GLN A 52 18.02 12.18 -4.09
CA GLN A 52 18.02 12.25 -5.55
C GLN A 52 19.23 13.01 -6.09
N LYS A 53 19.72 14.01 -5.35
CA LYS A 53 20.90 14.80 -5.75
C LYS A 53 22.16 13.96 -5.98
N TYR A 54 22.24 12.81 -5.30
CA TYR A 54 23.41 11.92 -5.34
C TYR A 54 23.10 10.57 -5.99
N THR A 55 21.98 10.45 -6.70
CA THR A 55 21.52 9.19 -7.29
C THR A 55 21.15 9.42 -8.76
N ASP A 56 21.79 8.67 -9.66
CA ASP A 56 21.51 8.77 -11.10
C ASP A 56 20.14 8.21 -11.47
N ASN A 57 19.72 7.13 -10.84
CA ASN A 57 18.37 6.58 -10.99
C ASN A 57 17.33 7.38 -10.22
N ALA A 58 16.05 7.16 -10.50
CA ALA A 58 14.98 7.77 -9.74
C ALA A 58 14.92 7.20 -8.31
N VAL A 59 14.84 8.07 -7.32
CA VAL A 59 14.57 7.69 -5.93
C VAL A 59 13.09 7.52 -5.75
N SER A 60 12.66 6.32 -5.34
CA SER A 60 11.26 6.03 -5.03
C SER A 60 10.98 6.28 -3.55
N LYS A 61 10.04 7.16 -3.27
CA LYS A 61 9.55 7.43 -1.91
C LYS A 61 8.07 7.78 -1.92
N THR A 62 7.31 7.16 -1.04
CA THR A 62 5.91 7.53 -0.83
C THR A 62 5.81 8.74 0.09
N ILE A 63 5.05 9.73 -0.35
CA ILE A 63 4.64 10.89 0.44
C ILE A 63 3.27 10.57 1.04
N ASN A 64 3.19 10.49 2.36
CA ASN A 64 1.95 10.18 3.04
C ASN A 64 1.17 11.46 3.35
N PHE A 65 -0.10 11.47 2.98
CA PHE A 65 -1.04 12.55 3.26
C PHE A 65 -2.15 12.05 4.19
N PRO A 66 -2.61 12.90 5.12
CA PRO A 66 -3.78 12.59 5.93
C PRO A 66 -5.05 12.55 5.09
N HIS A 67 -6.10 11.95 5.61
CA HIS A 67 -7.41 11.90 4.94
C HIS A 67 -7.97 13.29 4.62
N SER A 68 -7.66 14.28 5.45
CA SER A 68 -8.10 15.68 5.27
C SER A 68 -7.37 16.44 4.16
N ALA A 69 -6.31 15.86 3.57
CA ALA A 69 -5.53 16.55 2.55
C ALA A 69 -6.38 16.92 1.33
N THR A 70 -6.19 18.13 0.85
CA THR A 70 -6.89 18.71 -0.29
C THR A 70 -6.19 18.40 -1.62
N ILE A 71 -6.90 18.61 -2.72
CA ILE A 71 -6.34 18.48 -4.08
C ILE A 71 -5.18 19.46 -4.28
N ASP A 72 -5.30 20.68 -3.75
CA ASP A 72 -4.28 21.72 -3.90
C ASP A 72 -2.99 21.36 -3.14
N GLU A 73 -3.10 20.76 -1.95
CA GLU A 73 -1.94 20.28 -1.21
C GLU A 73 -1.20 19.17 -1.98
N VAL A 74 -1.94 18.26 -2.59
CA VAL A 74 -1.38 17.22 -3.45
C VAL A 74 -0.73 17.83 -4.69
N ALA A 75 -1.37 18.77 -5.38
CA ALA A 75 -0.82 19.48 -6.54
C ALA A 75 0.46 20.22 -6.18
N ASN A 76 0.48 20.90 -5.01
CA ASN A 76 1.67 21.57 -4.50
C ASN A 76 2.83 20.61 -4.24
N ALA A 77 2.54 19.40 -3.73
CA ALA A 77 3.57 18.37 -3.54
C ALA A 77 4.22 17.93 -4.85
N TYR A 78 3.42 17.73 -5.92
CA TYR A 78 3.94 17.42 -7.25
C TYR A 78 4.83 18.57 -7.77
N MET A 79 4.37 19.82 -7.66
CA MET A 79 5.12 20.99 -8.09
C MET A 79 6.41 21.18 -7.29
N MET A 80 6.35 20.96 -5.98
CA MET A 80 7.54 21.05 -5.11
C MET A 80 8.56 19.97 -5.47
N SER A 81 8.12 18.75 -5.68
CA SER A 81 8.97 17.62 -6.05
C SER A 81 9.72 17.90 -7.36
N TRP A 82 8.99 18.40 -8.37
CA TRP A 82 9.59 18.80 -9.64
C TRP A 82 10.60 19.94 -9.48
N LYS A 83 10.25 21.01 -8.75
CA LYS A 83 11.15 22.15 -8.49
C LYS A 83 12.42 21.74 -7.75
N MET A 84 12.35 20.73 -6.91
CA MET A 84 13.50 20.19 -6.16
C MET A 84 14.30 19.14 -6.93
N GLY A 85 13.99 18.86 -8.19
CA GLY A 85 14.74 17.96 -9.06
C GLY A 85 14.50 16.47 -8.79
N CYS A 86 13.39 16.11 -8.12
CA CYS A 86 13.00 14.70 -8.02
C CYS A 86 12.58 14.16 -9.39
N LYS A 87 13.02 12.95 -9.73
CA LYS A 87 12.70 12.28 -11.02
C LYS A 87 11.36 11.54 -10.98
N GLY A 88 10.74 11.42 -9.82
CA GLY A 88 9.43 10.81 -9.62
C GLY A 88 8.87 11.17 -8.25
N ILE A 89 7.58 10.91 -8.05
CA ILE A 89 6.88 11.09 -6.78
C ILE A 89 5.77 10.05 -6.68
N THR A 90 5.59 9.48 -5.50
CA THR A 90 4.46 8.60 -5.18
C THR A 90 3.70 9.22 -4.03
N ILE A 91 2.39 9.34 -4.17
CA ILE A 91 1.52 9.90 -3.13
C ILE A 91 0.57 8.82 -2.63
N TYR A 92 0.44 8.73 -1.32
CA TYR A 92 -0.59 7.97 -0.64
C TYR A 92 -1.37 8.89 0.28
N ARG A 93 -2.67 9.05 -0.01
CA ARG A 93 -3.61 9.75 0.87
C ARG A 93 -4.41 8.74 1.66
N ASP A 94 -4.44 8.91 2.97
CA ASP A 94 -5.20 8.03 3.85
C ASP A 94 -6.69 7.99 3.44
N GLY A 95 -7.29 6.81 3.45
CA GLY A 95 -8.67 6.59 3.02
C GLY A 95 -8.92 6.69 1.50
N SER A 96 -7.87 6.70 0.66
CA SER A 96 -8.05 6.75 -0.80
C SER A 96 -8.38 5.40 -1.43
N LYS A 97 -8.27 4.30 -0.68
CA LYS A 97 -8.62 2.94 -1.11
C LYS A 97 -9.58 2.30 -0.12
N ASP A 98 -10.48 1.46 -0.63
CA ASP A 98 -11.45 0.72 0.18
C ASP A 98 -10.80 -0.28 1.14
N ILE A 99 -9.62 -0.80 0.78
CA ILE A 99 -8.81 -1.67 1.63
C ILE A 99 -7.54 -0.93 1.98
N GLN A 100 -7.39 -0.57 3.25
CA GLN A 100 -6.18 0.05 3.78
C GLN A 100 -5.23 -1.02 4.30
N ILE A 101 -3.97 -0.96 3.86
CA ILE A 101 -2.91 -1.88 4.30
C ILE A 101 -2.39 -1.49 5.69
N LEU A 102 -2.48 -0.20 6.04
CA LEU A 102 -2.08 0.35 7.33
C LEU A 102 -3.28 1.05 7.96
N SER A 103 -3.98 0.39 8.87
CA SER A 103 -4.98 1.01 9.73
C SER A 103 -4.39 1.20 11.12
N VAL A 104 -4.38 2.44 11.58
CA VAL A 104 -4.01 2.79 12.94
C VAL A 104 -5.24 2.66 13.82
N GLY A 105 -5.17 1.73 14.77
CA GLY A 105 -5.94 1.74 16.00
C GLY A 105 -7.46 1.87 15.90
N SER A 106 -8.13 0.97 15.20
CA SER A 106 -9.50 0.64 15.56
C SER A 106 -9.66 -0.88 15.65
N GLU A 107 -9.91 -1.38 16.86
CA GLU A 107 -10.60 -2.65 17.07
C GLU A 107 -12.07 -2.54 16.59
N LYS A 108 -12.32 -1.97 15.44
CA LYS A 108 -13.44 -2.40 14.64
C LYS A 108 -12.91 -3.66 13.96
N LYS A 109 -13.30 -4.83 14.48
CA LYS A 109 -13.45 -6.01 13.67
C LYS A 109 -14.16 -5.57 12.39
N SER A 110 -13.41 -5.12 11.41
CA SER A 110 -13.83 -5.25 10.04
C SER A 110 -13.84 -6.76 9.84
N GLU A 111 -14.97 -7.38 10.20
CA GLU A 111 -15.36 -8.61 9.55
C GLU A 111 -15.01 -8.37 8.10
N ILE A 112 -14.13 -9.20 7.61
CA ILE A 112 -13.59 -9.14 6.27
C ILE A 112 -14.79 -9.26 5.32
N GLN A 113 -15.48 -8.16 5.08
CA GLN A 113 -16.55 -8.08 4.07
C GLN A 113 -15.98 -8.30 2.65
N GLY A 114 -14.66 -8.18 2.51
CA GLY A 114 -13.98 -8.57 1.28
C GLY A 114 -14.17 -10.03 0.89
N SER A 115 -14.22 -10.94 1.87
CA SER A 115 -14.49 -12.35 1.60
C SER A 115 -15.97 -12.62 1.28
N GLN A 116 -16.90 -11.82 1.80
CA GLN A 116 -18.32 -11.94 1.48
C GLN A 116 -18.66 -11.34 0.11
N ILE A 117 -18.01 -10.27 -0.31
CA ILE A 117 -18.20 -9.71 -1.65
C ILE A 117 -17.67 -10.67 -2.71
N ILE A 118 -16.56 -11.34 -2.43
CA ILE A 118 -16.03 -12.39 -3.32
C ILE A 118 -16.94 -13.63 -3.29
N GLN A 119 -17.43 -14.04 -2.13
CA GLN A 119 -18.33 -15.17 -2.01
C GLN A 119 -19.75 -14.90 -2.56
N SER A 120 -20.27 -13.68 -2.47
CA SER A 120 -21.58 -13.35 -3.04
C SER A 120 -21.57 -13.23 -4.56
N LYS A 121 -20.42 -12.90 -5.17
CA LYS A 121 -20.25 -12.94 -6.65
C LYS A 121 -19.87 -14.33 -7.19
N ILE A 122 -19.41 -15.24 -6.33
CA ILE A 122 -19.08 -16.63 -6.73
C ILE A 122 -20.29 -17.55 -6.69
N LYS A 123 -21.43 -17.14 -6.13
CA LYS A 123 -22.56 -18.02 -5.85
C LYS A 123 -23.47 -18.34 -7.03
N THR A 124 -23.24 -17.84 -8.24
CA THR A 124 -24.17 -18.12 -9.37
C THR A 124 -23.56 -18.27 -10.75
N GLU A 125 -22.25 -18.35 -10.88
CA GLU A 125 -21.68 -18.77 -12.18
C GLU A 125 -21.09 -20.16 -12.04
N THR A 126 -21.81 -21.15 -12.53
CA THR A 126 -21.29 -22.52 -12.69
C THR A 126 -20.07 -22.49 -13.59
N LEU A 127 -19.09 -23.36 -13.33
CA LEU A 127 -17.83 -23.48 -14.08
C LEU A 127 -18.00 -23.47 -15.62
N LYS A 128 -19.22 -23.77 -16.10
CA LYS A 128 -19.56 -23.82 -17.55
C LYS A 128 -19.73 -22.42 -18.18
N GLU A 129 -20.09 -21.38 -17.43
CA GLU A 129 -20.27 -20.03 -17.99
C GLU A 129 -18.99 -19.21 -18.01
N ARG A 130 -18.01 -19.55 -17.16
CA ARG A 130 -16.69 -18.91 -17.16
C ARG A 130 -15.82 -19.28 -18.37
N THR A 131 -16.09 -20.40 -19.01
CA THR A 131 -15.37 -20.86 -20.21
C THR A 131 -15.84 -20.17 -21.50
N ALA A 132 -16.95 -19.42 -21.45
CA ALA A 132 -17.53 -18.79 -22.65
C ALA A 132 -17.08 -17.34 -22.88
N LYS A 133 -16.44 -16.66 -21.92
CA LYS A 133 -16.06 -15.24 -22.02
C LYS A 133 -14.57 -14.91 -21.89
N GLY A 134 -13.72 -15.88 -21.73
CA GLY A 134 -12.27 -15.69 -21.80
C GLY A 134 -11.66 -17.01 -22.22
N LYS A 135 -10.95 -17.06 -23.34
CA LYS A 135 -10.16 -18.22 -23.75
C LYS A 135 -9.02 -18.46 -22.75
N HIS A 136 -9.34 -18.96 -21.56
CA HIS A 136 -8.34 -19.55 -20.70
C HIS A 136 -7.95 -20.89 -21.32
N MET A 137 -6.88 -20.87 -22.11
CA MET A 137 -6.28 -22.11 -22.59
C MET A 137 -5.76 -22.88 -21.36
N SER A 138 -6.39 -23.99 -21.05
CA SER A 138 -5.95 -24.93 -20.00
C SER A 138 -4.89 -25.90 -20.49
N VAL A 139 -4.68 -25.95 -21.79
CA VAL A 139 -3.79 -26.89 -22.50
C VAL A 139 -2.83 -26.08 -23.38
N CYS A 140 -1.56 -26.40 -23.32
CA CYS A 140 -0.53 -25.78 -24.13
C CYS A 140 -0.74 -26.07 -25.63
N PRO A 141 -0.77 -25.03 -26.50
CA PRO A 141 -0.99 -25.22 -27.93
C PRO A 141 0.19 -25.93 -28.63
N GLU A 142 1.38 -25.91 -28.04
CA GLU A 142 2.58 -26.49 -28.65
C GLU A 142 2.82 -27.93 -28.26
N CYS A 143 2.59 -28.32 -27.00
CA CYS A 143 2.92 -29.68 -26.55
C CYS A 143 1.74 -30.44 -25.93
N GLY A 144 0.54 -29.82 -25.82
CA GLY A 144 -0.62 -30.46 -25.21
C GLY A 144 -0.53 -30.58 -23.66
N GLY A 145 0.52 -30.09 -23.02
CA GLY A 145 0.70 -30.10 -21.57
C GLY A 145 -0.22 -29.13 -20.84
N LYS A 146 -0.33 -29.28 -19.53
CA LYS A 146 -1.11 -28.35 -18.69
C LYS A 146 -0.43 -26.98 -18.60
N LEU A 147 -1.20 -25.91 -18.73
CA LEU A 147 -0.75 -24.55 -18.49
C LEU A 147 -0.99 -24.16 -17.03
N ALA A 148 0.03 -23.59 -16.40
CA ALA A 148 -0.09 -22.91 -15.10
C ALA A 148 -0.32 -21.41 -15.32
N ILE A 149 -1.26 -20.81 -14.60
CA ILE A 149 -1.52 -19.38 -14.67
C ILE A 149 -0.87 -18.73 -13.48
N GLU A 150 0.14 -17.90 -13.73
CA GLU A 150 0.91 -17.17 -12.72
C GLU A 150 1.06 -15.72 -13.16
N GLU A 151 0.73 -14.79 -12.26
CA GLU A 151 0.87 -13.34 -12.48
C GLU A 151 0.22 -12.82 -13.78
N GLY A 152 -0.90 -13.44 -14.19
CA GLY A 152 -1.61 -13.05 -15.42
C GLY A 152 -1.04 -13.66 -16.71
N CYS A 153 -0.01 -14.50 -16.61
CA CYS A 153 0.57 -15.23 -17.74
C CYS A 153 0.24 -16.72 -17.66
N ALA A 154 -0.05 -17.35 -18.80
CA ALA A 154 -0.18 -18.80 -18.93
C ALA A 154 1.18 -19.39 -19.33
N LYS A 155 1.76 -20.26 -18.50
CA LYS A 155 3.08 -20.88 -18.69
C LYS A 155 2.98 -22.39 -18.81
N CYS A 156 3.70 -22.98 -19.74
CA CYS A 156 3.87 -24.42 -19.85
C CYS A 156 5.26 -24.84 -19.36
N TYR A 157 5.32 -25.59 -18.28
CA TYR A 157 6.60 -26.11 -17.76
C TYR A 157 7.16 -27.28 -18.56
N GLY A 158 6.38 -27.86 -19.47
CA GLY A 158 6.83 -28.99 -20.31
C GLY A 158 7.64 -28.57 -21.53
N CYS A 159 7.29 -27.44 -22.17
CA CYS A 159 7.96 -26.95 -23.39
C CYS A 159 8.46 -25.52 -23.33
N GLY A 160 8.20 -24.82 -22.22
CA GLY A 160 8.61 -23.42 -22.05
C GLY A 160 7.67 -22.38 -22.68
N TYR A 161 6.55 -22.79 -23.29
CA TYR A 161 5.57 -21.86 -23.84
C TYR A 161 5.04 -20.90 -22.78
N SER A 162 4.98 -19.62 -23.09
CA SER A 162 4.42 -18.61 -22.20
C SER A 162 3.66 -17.54 -22.99
N VAL A 163 2.47 -17.19 -22.52
CA VAL A 163 1.65 -16.10 -23.07
C VAL A 163 1.03 -15.29 -21.93
N CYS A 164 1.24 -13.97 -21.96
CA CYS A 164 0.64 -13.05 -21.00
C CYS A 164 -0.54 -12.33 -21.65
N GLN A 165 -1.62 -12.15 -20.89
CA GLN A 165 -2.73 -11.29 -21.31
C GLN A 165 -2.39 -9.88 -20.84
N GLY A 166 -2.08 -9.00 -21.79
CA GLY A 166 -1.88 -7.58 -21.58
C GLY A 166 -3.16 -6.83 -21.26
#